data_eb71e8200ba147445b4dc905e398d0c4
#
_entry.id   eb71e8200ba147445b4dc905e398d0c4
#
_cell.length_a   1.000
_cell.length_b   1.000
_cell.length_c   1.000
_cell.angle_alpha   90.00
_cell.angle_beta   90.00
_cell.angle_gamma   90.00
#
_symmetry.space_group_name_H-M   'P 1'
#
loop_
_entity.id
_entity.type
_entity.pdbx_description
1 polymer ?
#
loop_
_entity_poly.entity_id
_entity_poly.type
_entity_poly.pdbx_seq_one_letter_code
_entity_poly.pdbx_strand_id
1 'polypeptide(L)'
;MSQGVTKVPLTVQETFKSPFTQKFEKGDIVRSINGIAIENDLNEFSSLVLDPFSNNYFTYVVERNGRLLTLEKVIQNPPRINQVLPKSSAISAGLEKGDLILSLNSKKISDFNQVKKIVEASQGEVLKVEYWRTGSVYETELKPLIVDVPTETGGFERIYRIGIVSDYLPFQPKTKKQSFSWAFISSIKSIYLIMEGSVKGLYHILFGNISSCNLSGPISIAETSGQMVKQGSLSFFWFIAVLSTAIGMINLFPIPVLDGGHLMFFTLEAITGKKPNPNIVNTFMTLGFILLIGLMLFSLFNDFLCP
;
A
#
# COMPACT_ATOMS: atom_id res chain seq x y z
N MET A 1 6.90 -3.49 -1.62
CA MET A 1 7.80 -2.69 -0.75
C MET A 1 9.02 -3.51 -0.43
N SER A 2 10.16 -3.23 -1.02
CA SER A 2 11.41 -3.84 -0.62
C SER A 2 11.89 -3.15 0.67
N GLN A 3 11.31 -3.52 1.80
CA GLN A 3 11.99 -3.26 3.07
C GLN A 3 13.22 -4.17 3.07
N GLY A 4 14.34 -3.63 2.59
CA GLY A 4 15.61 -4.27 2.78
C GLY A 4 15.79 -4.46 4.28
N VAL A 5 15.85 -5.71 4.72
CA VAL A 5 16.22 -6.04 6.10
C VAL A 5 17.58 -5.42 6.36
N THR A 6 17.59 -4.34 7.13
CA THR A 6 18.80 -3.59 7.43
C THR A 6 19.51 -4.27 8.60
N LYS A 7 20.51 -5.11 8.31
CA LYS A 7 21.56 -5.44 9.29
C LYS A 7 22.57 -4.26 9.39
N VAL A 8 22.09 -3.05 9.51
CA VAL A 8 22.92 -1.83 9.65
C VAL A 8 22.31 -1.06 10.80
N PRO A 9 23.11 -0.46 11.68
CA PRO A 9 22.58 0.36 12.75
C PRO A 9 21.61 1.40 12.18
N LEU A 10 20.46 1.55 12.82
CA LEU A 10 19.40 2.46 12.40
C LEU A 10 19.96 3.89 12.34
N THR A 11 20.32 4.34 11.14
CA THR A 11 20.99 5.63 10.91
C THR A 11 20.02 6.57 10.20
N VAL A 12 19.97 7.83 10.64
CA VAL A 12 19.17 8.87 10.00
C VAL A 12 19.82 9.27 8.68
N GLN A 13 19.14 8.98 7.57
CA GLN A 13 19.58 9.39 6.24
C GLN A 13 19.12 10.80 5.92
N GLU A 14 17.87 11.11 6.24
CA GLU A 14 17.25 12.41 5.99
C GLU A 14 16.20 12.70 7.06
N THR A 15 16.10 13.96 7.46
CA THR A 15 15.09 14.45 8.37
C THR A 15 13.95 15.09 7.58
N PHE A 16 12.72 14.92 8.05
CA PHE A 16 11.56 15.53 7.39
C PHE A 16 11.45 17.01 7.76
N LYS A 17 11.20 17.86 6.77
CA LYS A 17 10.80 19.23 7.04
C LYS A 17 9.44 19.22 7.74
N SER A 18 9.34 19.95 8.85
CA SER A 18 8.15 19.97 9.70
C SER A 18 8.12 21.28 10.48
N PRO A 19 6.95 21.86 10.75
CA PRO A 19 6.79 22.97 11.69
C PRO A 19 7.04 22.56 13.15
N PHE A 20 7.05 21.24 13.44
CA PHE A 20 7.46 20.72 14.75
C PHE A 20 8.98 20.66 14.84
N THR A 21 9.50 20.93 16.01
CA THR A 21 10.94 20.89 16.28
C THR A 21 11.47 19.47 16.03
N GLN A 22 12.24 19.28 14.98
CA GLN A 22 12.93 18.03 14.73
C GLN A 22 14.19 17.97 15.59
N LYS A 23 14.35 16.87 16.30
CA LYS A 23 15.49 16.63 17.18
C LYS A 23 16.59 15.82 16.52
N PHE A 24 16.29 15.12 15.42
CA PHE A 24 17.25 14.31 14.66
C PHE A 24 18.05 15.15 13.68
N GLU A 25 19.30 14.73 13.47
CA GLU A 25 20.18 15.24 12.43
C GLU A 25 20.62 14.10 11.49
N LYS A 26 20.96 14.46 10.25
CA LYS A 26 21.51 13.50 9.29
C LYS A 26 22.80 12.89 9.83
N GLY A 27 22.87 11.56 9.85
CA GLY A 27 24.03 10.81 10.35
C GLY A 27 23.86 10.32 11.79
N ASP A 28 22.82 10.73 12.52
CA ASP A 28 22.52 10.18 13.84
C ASP A 28 22.34 8.67 13.75
N ILE A 29 22.96 7.93 14.67
CA ILE A 29 22.80 6.49 14.81
C ILE A 29 21.91 6.22 16.02
N VAL A 30 20.75 5.63 15.81
CA VAL A 30 19.84 5.27 16.90
C VAL A 30 20.40 4.06 17.65
N ARG A 31 20.64 4.22 18.96
CA ARG A 31 21.18 3.19 19.85
C ARG A 31 20.12 2.53 20.73
N SER A 32 19.13 3.31 21.17
CA SER A 32 17.99 2.76 21.91
C SER A 32 16.74 3.59 21.70
N ILE A 33 15.59 2.97 21.92
CA ILE A 33 14.26 3.61 21.91
C ILE A 33 13.54 3.16 23.19
N ASN A 34 13.08 4.11 23.98
CA ASN A 34 12.46 3.87 25.29
C ASN A 34 13.25 2.91 26.19
N GLY A 35 14.59 3.02 26.17
CA GLY A 35 15.48 2.18 26.97
C GLY A 35 15.80 0.79 26.35
N ILE A 36 15.13 0.40 25.26
CA ILE A 36 15.39 -0.86 24.58
C ILE A 36 16.49 -0.62 23.53
N ALA A 37 17.59 -1.34 23.66
CA ALA A 37 18.72 -1.24 22.73
C ALA A 37 18.32 -1.79 21.35
N ILE A 38 18.65 -1.02 20.29
CA ILE A 38 18.44 -1.44 18.90
C ILE A 38 19.78 -1.79 18.31
N GLU A 39 20.14 -3.06 18.37
CA GLU A 39 21.47 -3.46 17.93
C GLU A 39 21.58 -3.67 16.44
N ASN A 40 20.59 -4.25 15.75
CA ASN A 40 20.74 -4.57 14.30
C ASN A 40 19.43 -4.92 13.55
N ASP A 41 18.22 -4.82 14.13
CA ASP A 41 17.02 -5.30 13.43
C ASP A 41 15.82 -4.36 13.57
N LEU A 42 15.29 -3.93 12.41
CA LEU A 42 14.01 -3.22 12.34
C LEU A 42 12.82 -4.10 12.75
N ASN A 43 12.97 -5.42 12.83
CA ASN A 43 11.93 -6.32 13.29
C ASN A 43 11.70 -6.19 14.81
N GLU A 44 12.74 -5.98 15.61
CA GLU A 44 12.60 -5.61 17.04
C GLU A 44 11.86 -4.28 17.18
N PHE A 45 12.14 -3.35 16.27
CA PHE A 45 11.45 -2.07 16.21
C PHE A 45 9.96 -2.23 15.87
N SER A 46 9.60 -3.13 14.96
CA SER A 46 8.20 -3.34 14.57
C SER A 46 7.31 -3.81 15.74
N SER A 47 7.86 -4.62 16.65
CA SER A 47 7.14 -5.06 17.85
C SER A 47 6.94 -3.94 18.88
N LEU A 48 7.88 -2.99 18.96
CA LEU A 48 7.78 -1.81 19.83
C LEU A 48 6.82 -0.74 19.30
N VAL A 49 6.73 -0.63 17.97
CA VAL A 49 5.89 0.35 17.27
C VAL A 49 4.43 -0.06 17.24
N LEU A 50 4.14 -1.35 17.37
CA LEU A 50 2.79 -1.90 17.22
C LEU A 50 1.94 -1.86 18.50
N ASP A 51 2.45 -1.33 19.62
CA ASP A 51 1.60 -1.11 20.78
C ASP A 51 0.73 0.15 20.61
N PRO A 52 -0.56 0.01 20.25
CA PRO A 52 -1.46 1.15 20.03
C PRO A 52 -1.82 1.90 21.31
N PHE A 53 -1.39 1.43 22.48
CA PHE A 53 -1.69 1.98 23.79
C PHE A 53 -0.51 2.69 24.44
N SER A 54 0.69 2.64 23.83
CA SER A 54 1.85 3.35 24.37
C SER A 54 1.75 4.87 24.14
N ASN A 55 2.40 5.63 25.01
CA ASN A 55 2.51 7.09 24.89
C ASN A 55 2.97 7.48 23.48
N ASN A 56 2.33 8.48 22.87
CA ASN A 56 2.67 8.99 21.53
C ASN A 56 4.07 9.59 21.44
N TYR A 57 4.82 9.64 22.54
CA TYR A 57 6.15 10.21 22.65
C TYR A 57 7.17 9.17 23.07
N PHE A 58 8.25 9.12 22.33
CA PHE A 58 9.36 8.20 22.57
C PHE A 58 10.62 8.96 22.95
N THR A 59 11.46 8.30 23.75
CA THR A 59 12.80 8.74 24.10
C THR A 59 13.79 7.95 23.24
N TYR A 60 14.57 8.65 22.43
CA TYR A 60 15.61 8.07 21.60
C TYR A 60 16.97 8.40 22.18
N VAL A 61 17.85 7.42 22.26
CA VAL A 61 19.27 7.65 22.46
C VAL A 61 19.96 7.51 21.12
N VAL A 62 20.59 8.58 20.67
CA VAL A 62 21.30 8.61 19.39
C VAL A 62 22.78 8.88 19.61
N GLU A 63 23.61 8.31 18.78
CA GLU A 63 25.02 8.65 18.69
C GLU A 63 25.21 9.68 17.57
N ARG A 64 25.70 10.86 17.93
CA ARG A 64 26.02 11.99 17.05
C ARG A 64 27.46 12.39 17.24
N ASN A 65 28.29 12.28 16.20
CA ASN A 65 29.71 12.62 16.25
C ASN A 65 30.46 11.92 17.42
N GLY A 66 30.14 10.63 17.67
CA GLY A 66 30.75 9.83 18.74
C GLY A 66 30.26 10.16 20.17
N ARG A 67 29.24 11.00 20.31
CA ARG A 67 28.63 11.33 21.62
C ARG A 67 27.20 10.80 21.67
N LEU A 68 26.80 10.25 22.82
CA LEU A 68 25.43 9.84 23.07
C LEU A 68 24.58 11.05 23.48
N LEU A 69 23.47 11.23 22.80
CA LEU A 69 22.48 12.27 23.06
C LEU A 69 21.11 11.64 23.28
N THR A 70 20.39 12.13 24.29
CA THR A 70 19.02 11.70 24.55
C THR A 70 18.04 12.70 23.94
N LEU A 71 17.20 12.22 23.05
CA LEU A 71 16.14 12.98 22.41
C LEU A 71 14.81 12.57 23.04
N GLU A 72 14.30 13.41 23.92
CA GLU A 72 13.03 13.15 24.63
C GLU A 72 11.83 13.69 23.86
N LYS A 73 10.64 13.12 24.11
CA LYS A 73 9.35 13.55 23.57
C LYS A 73 9.34 13.62 22.03
N VAL A 74 9.91 12.61 21.37
CA VAL A 74 9.84 12.47 19.92
C VAL A 74 8.53 11.83 19.55
N ILE A 75 7.79 12.41 18.59
CA ILE A 75 6.57 11.81 18.04
C ILE A 75 6.96 10.58 17.22
N GLN A 76 6.45 9.41 17.57
CA GLN A 76 6.79 8.16 16.92
C GLN A 76 6.22 8.07 15.50
N ASN A 77 4.94 8.30 15.37
CA ASN A 77 4.19 8.15 14.11
C ASN A 77 3.66 9.52 13.70
N PRO A 78 4.50 10.38 13.12
CA PRO A 78 4.09 11.73 12.76
C PRO A 78 2.92 11.67 11.75
N PRO A 79 1.96 12.59 11.81
CA PRO A 79 0.83 12.64 10.90
C PRO A 79 1.26 13.16 9.52
N ARG A 80 2.38 12.64 8.99
CA ARG A 80 2.96 12.96 7.69
C ARG A 80 2.57 11.91 6.67
N ILE A 81 2.13 12.38 5.52
CA ILE A 81 1.72 11.51 4.41
C ILE A 81 2.96 11.00 3.69
N ASN A 82 3.20 9.70 3.73
CA ASN A 82 4.23 9.03 2.93
C ASN A 82 3.71 8.62 1.55
N GLN A 83 2.45 8.20 1.50
CA GLN A 83 1.81 7.79 0.26
C GLN A 83 0.32 8.14 0.30
N VAL A 84 -0.23 8.57 -0.83
CA VAL A 84 -1.66 8.70 -1.05
C VAL A 84 -2.11 7.56 -1.95
N LEU A 85 -3.14 6.84 -1.52
CA LEU A 85 -3.65 5.70 -2.26
C LEU A 85 -4.49 6.17 -3.46
N PRO A 86 -4.42 5.46 -4.58
CA PRO A 86 -5.29 5.71 -5.73
C PRO A 86 -6.77 5.64 -5.36
N LYS A 87 -7.61 6.34 -6.11
CA LYS A 87 -9.07 6.36 -5.91
C LYS A 87 -9.47 6.64 -4.45
N SER A 88 -8.78 7.55 -3.80
CA SER A 88 -9.05 7.90 -2.40
C SER A 88 -9.57 9.33 -2.27
N SER A 89 -10.32 9.59 -1.19
CA SER A 89 -10.76 10.94 -0.89
C SER A 89 -9.59 11.91 -0.64
N ALA A 90 -8.46 11.42 -0.17
CA ALA A 90 -7.26 12.23 -0.01
C ALA A 90 -6.72 12.76 -1.35
N ILE A 91 -6.69 11.93 -2.42
CA ILE A 91 -6.32 12.39 -3.77
C ILE A 91 -7.31 13.43 -4.28
N SER A 92 -8.61 13.16 -4.15
CA SER A 92 -9.66 14.10 -4.60
C SER A 92 -9.59 15.43 -3.86
N ALA A 93 -9.15 15.41 -2.60
CA ALA A 93 -8.93 16.61 -1.79
C ALA A 93 -7.59 17.31 -2.06
N GLY A 94 -6.76 16.80 -2.98
CA GLY A 94 -5.47 17.39 -3.34
C GLY A 94 -4.36 17.18 -2.32
N LEU A 95 -4.49 16.20 -1.42
CA LEU A 95 -3.40 15.81 -0.51
C LEU A 95 -2.30 15.08 -1.26
N GLU A 96 -1.05 15.32 -0.87
CA GLU A 96 0.13 14.80 -1.53
C GLU A 96 1.11 14.18 -0.54
N LYS A 97 2.03 13.38 -1.07
CA LYS A 97 3.17 12.87 -0.30
C LYS A 97 3.99 14.02 0.27
N GLY A 98 4.25 13.98 1.55
CA GLY A 98 5.02 14.99 2.27
C GLY A 98 4.17 15.96 3.08
N ASP A 99 2.87 16.03 2.84
CA ASP A 99 1.95 16.83 3.65
C ASP A 99 1.95 16.35 5.10
N LEU A 100 1.82 17.29 6.01
CA LEU A 100 1.70 17.02 7.43
C LEU A 100 0.32 17.50 7.91
N ILE A 101 -0.51 16.59 8.39
CA ILE A 101 -1.84 16.92 8.90
C ILE A 101 -1.69 17.64 10.25
N LEU A 102 -2.21 18.84 10.34
CA LEU A 102 -2.16 19.67 11.55
C LEU A 102 -3.42 19.55 12.39
N SER A 103 -4.58 19.54 11.73
CA SER A 103 -5.86 19.41 12.42
C SER A 103 -6.91 18.69 11.56
N LEU A 104 -7.88 18.05 12.22
CA LEU A 104 -9.11 17.52 11.64
C LEU A 104 -10.30 18.06 12.43
N ASN A 105 -11.25 18.71 11.74
CA ASN A 105 -12.40 19.39 12.37
C ASN A 105 -11.97 20.28 13.55
N SER A 106 -10.94 21.12 13.36
CA SER A 106 -10.33 22.02 14.36
C SER A 106 -9.66 21.28 15.55
N LYS A 107 -9.64 19.95 15.58
CA LYS A 107 -8.94 19.18 16.59
C LYS A 107 -7.48 18.98 16.16
N LYS A 108 -6.54 19.52 16.92
CA LYS A 108 -5.09 19.39 16.65
C LYS A 108 -4.67 17.92 16.64
N ILE A 109 -3.84 17.57 15.66
CA ILE A 109 -3.29 16.25 15.44
C ILE A 109 -1.80 16.27 15.75
N SER A 110 -1.36 15.38 16.62
CA SER A 110 0.06 15.19 16.94
C SER A 110 0.58 13.83 16.48
N ASP A 111 -0.31 12.86 16.24
CA ASP A 111 0.02 11.47 15.90
C ASP A 111 -0.93 10.93 14.85
N PHE A 112 -0.44 10.07 13.95
CA PHE A 112 -1.24 9.51 12.86
C PHE A 112 -2.38 8.58 13.36
N ASN A 113 -2.24 7.96 14.52
CA ASN A 113 -3.32 7.14 15.09
C ASN A 113 -4.54 7.99 15.46
N GLN A 114 -4.34 9.27 15.82
CA GLN A 114 -5.45 10.21 16.04
C GLN A 114 -6.20 10.46 14.72
N VAL A 115 -5.49 10.55 13.58
CA VAL A 115 -6.13 10.67 12.25
C VAL A 115 -7.03 9.47 12.00
N LYS A 116 -6.53 8.24 12.21
CA LYS A 116 -7.32 7.00 12.04
C LYS A 116 -8.59 7.03 12.89
N LYS A 117 -8.45 7.31 14.19
CA LYS A 117 -9.58 7.33 15.13
C LYS A 117 -10.64 8.36 14.75
N ILE A 118 -10.24 9.56 14.33
CA ILE A 118 -11.19 10.61 13.93
C ILE A 118 -11.89 10.24 12.61
N VAL A 119 -11.14 9.69 11.64
CA VAL A 119 -11.70 9.24 10.37
C VAL A 119 -12.71 8.11 10.57
N GLU A 120 -12.40 7.12 11.40
CA GLU A 120 -13.31 6.02 11.72
C GLU A 120 -14.56 6.50 12.48
N ALA A 121 -14.37 7.39 13.45
CA ALA A 121 -15.45 7.96 14.23
C ALA A 121 -16.37 8.91 13.45
N SER A 122 -15.91 9.44 12.30
CA SER A 122 -16.70 10.36 11.47
C SER A 122 -17.87 9.69 10.75
N GLN A 123 -17.89 8.37 10.66
CA GLN A 123 -18.93 7.59 9.96
C GLN A 123 -19.21 8.08 8.53
N GLY A 124 -18.18 8.60 7.86
CA GLY A 124 -18.27 9.11 6.50
C GLY A 124 -18.77 10.55 6.37
N GLU A 125 -18.88 11.29 7.46
CA GLU A 125 -19.11 12.72 7.42
C GLU A 125 -17.91 13.47 6.83
N VAL A 126 -18.16 14.62 6.23
CA VAL A 126 -17.12 15.47 5.67
C VAL A 126 -16.20 16.00 6.78
N LEU A 127 -14.91 15.84 6.60
CA LEU A 127 -13.88 16.31 7.51
C LEU A 127 -13.16 17.52 6.92
N LYS A 128 -13.02 18.58 7.72
CA LYS A 128 -12.13 19.71 7.41
C LYS A 128 -10.73 19.35 7.83
N VAL A 129 -9.77 19.43 6.89
CA VAL A 129 -8.38 19.07 7.08
C VAL A 129 -7.51 20.30 6.92
N GLU A 130 -6.76 20.64 7.95
CA GLU A 130 -5.69 21.60 7.90
C GLU A 130 -4.37 20.86 7.80
N TYR A 131 -3.54 21.20 6.81
CA TYR A 131 -2.26 20.54 6.58
C TYR A 131 -1.17 21.53 6.19
N TRP A 132 0.06 21.16 6.49
CA TRP A 132 1.25 21.92 6.16
C TRP A 132 1.95 21.30 4.94
N ARG A 133 2.31 22.14 3.97
CA ARG A 133 3.06 21.78 2.78
C ARG A 133 4.11 22.83 2.48
N THR A 134 5.38 22.46 2.43
CA THR A 134 6.52 23.30 1.99
C THR A 134 6.58 24.70 2.60
N GLY A 135 6.19 24.86 3.87
CA GLY A 135 6.29 26.15 4.60
C GLY A 135 4.97 26.88 4.78
N SER A 136 3.91 26.46 4.10
CA SER A 136 2.59 27.08 4.17
C SER A 136 1.54 26.13 4.72
N VAL A 137 0.49 26.69 5.30
CA VAL A 137 -0.67 25.96 5.80
C VAL A 137 -1.80 26.07 4.79
N TYR A 138 -2.47 24.97 4.51
CA TYR A 138 -3.58 24.86 3.59
C TYR A 138 -4.75 24.18 4.28
N GLU A 139 -5.94 24.42 3.77
CA GLU A 139 -7.17 23.79 4.20
C GLU A 139 -7.84 23.08 3.02
N THR A 140 -8.46 21.95 3.29
CA THR A 140 -9.28 21.21 2.33
C THR A 140 -10.38 20.45 3.06
N GLU A 141 -11.37 20.00 2.30
CA GLU A 141 -12.43 19.12 2.81
C GLU A 141 -12.36 17.77 2.11
N LEU A 142 -12.59 16.71 2.86
CA LEU A 142 -12.66 15.36 2.32
C LEU A 142 -13.73 14.53 3.02
N LYS A 143 -14.33 13.61 2.27
CA LYS A 143 -15.32 12.67 2.78
C LYS A 143 -14.67 11.27 2.85
N PRO A 144 -14.55 10.66 4.05
CA PRO A 144 -14.03 9.30 4.17
C PRO A 144 -14.84 8.29 3.36
N LEU A 145 -14.17 7.33 2.73
CA LEU A 145 -14.79 6.26 1.97
C LEU A 145 -14.81 4.97 2.79
N ILE A 146 -15.86 4.18 2.61
CA ILE A 146 -15.91 2.82 3.20
C ILE A 146 -15.02 1.91 2.36
N VAL A 147 -14.13 1.19 3.04
CA VAL A 147 -13.26 0.18 2.42
C VAL A 147 -13.37 -1.15 3.17
N ASP A 148 -13.32 -2.24 2.43
CA ASP A 148 -13.25 -3.59 2.99
C ASP A 148 -11.78 -3.90 3.32
N VAL A 149 -11.46 -4.16 4.59
CA VAL A 149 -10.10 -4.47 5.06
C VAL A 149 -10.06 -5.91 5.54
N PRO A 150 -9.06 -6.70 5.15
CA PRO A 150 -8.92 -8.06 5.66
C PRO A 150 -8.65 -8.05 7.17
N THR A 151 -9.32 -8.92 7.91
CA THR A 151 -9.09 -9.16 9.34
C THR A 151 -8.07 -10.28 9.54
N GLU A 152 -7.42 -10.33 10.70
CA GLU A 152 -6.48 -11.39 11.06
C GLU A 152 -7.15 -12.79 11.10
N THR A 153 -8.45 -12.83 11.33
CA THR A 153 -9.25 -14.07 11.36
C THR A 153 -9.69 -14.56 9.98
N GLY A 154 -9.27 -13.89 8.89
CA GLY A 154 -9.57 -14.27 7.51
C GLY A 154 -10.91 -13.76 6.95
N GLY A 155 -11.60 -12.85 7.68
CA GLY A 155 -12.78 -12.12 7.22
C GLY A 155 -12.44 -10.75 6.65
N PHE A 156 -13.49 -9.93 6.43
CA PHE A 156 -13.36 -8.52 6.06
C PHE A 156 -14.18 -7.65 7.02
N GLU A 157 -13.63 -6.48 7.34
CA GLU A 157 -14.30 -5.45 8.12
C GLU A 157 -14.45 -4.20 7.28
N ARG A 158 -15.61 -3.55 7.38
CA ARG A 158 -15.88 -2.26 6.72
C ARG A 158 -15.48 -1.13 7.61
N ILE A 159 -14.49 -0.36 7.18
CA ILE A 159 -13.99 0.78 7.92
C ILE A 159 -13.91 2.03 7.03
N TYR A 160 -14.01 3.19 7.67
CA TYR A 160 -13.84 4.46 6.98
C TYR A 160 -12.37 4.79 6.82
N ARG A 161 -11.95 5.14 5.61
CA ARG A 161 -10.57 5.52 5.26
C ARG A 161 -10.56 6.75 4.36
N ILE A 162 -9.47 7.50 4.45
CA ILE A 162 -9.22 8.64 3.54
C ILE A 162 -8.14 8.32 2.50
N GLY A 163 -7.49 7.16 2.63
CA GLY A 163 -6.52 6.65 1.66
C GLY A 163 -5.14 7.29 1.76
N ILE A 164 -4.65 7.52 2.96
CA ILE A 164 -3.26 7.94 3.22
C ILE A 164 -2.51 6.89 4.02
N VAL A 165 -1.20 6.83 3.77
CA VAL A 165 -0.25 6.01 4.52
C VAL A 165 0.78 6.94 5.14
N SER A 166 1.04 6.81 6.44
CA SER A 166 2.05 7.61 7.14
C SER A 166 3.42 6.95 7.13
N ASP A 167 4.43 7.75 7.42
CA ASP A 167 5.75 7.25 7.83
C ASP A 167 5.67 6.72 9.27
N TYR A 168 6.23 5.51 9.52
CA TYR A 168 6.30 4.96 10.88
C TYR A 168 7.46 5.57 11.70
N LEU A 169 8.41 6.22 11.05
CA LEU A 169 9.57 6.82 11.67
C LEU A 169 9.55 8.34 11.50
N PRO A 170 10.04 9.09 12.47
CA PRO A 170 10.17 10.54 12.36
C PRO A 170 11.31 11.00 11.43
N PHE A 171 12.01 10.07 10.79
CA PHE A 171 13.09 10.29 9.83
C PHE A 171 13.15 9.18 8.78
N GLN A 172 13.85 9.43 7.68
CA GLN A 172 14.17 8.38 6.71
C GLN A 172 15.39 7.57 7.17
N PRO A 173 15.26 6.24 7.35
CA PRO A 173 16.39 5.41 7.72
C PRO A 173 17.31 5.16 6.51
N LYS A 174 18.62 5.06 6.78
CA LYS A 174 19.59 4.65 5.78
C LYS A 174 19.38 3.18 5.42
N THR A 175 19.15 2.92 4.16
CA THR A 175 18.97 1.55 3.64
C THR A 175 20.27 1.00 3.07
N LYS A 176 20.52 -0.30 3.26
CA LYS A 176 21.65 -1.00 2.64
C LYS A 176 21.24 -1.47 1.24
N LYS A 177 22.14 -1.28 0.26
CA LYS A 177 21.97 -1.92 -1.05
C LYS A 177 22.05 -3.44 -0.85
N GLN A 178 21.01 -4.14 -1.27
CA GLN A 178 20.95 -5.59 -1.19
C GLN A 178 21.68 -6.23 -2.38
N SER A 179 22.10 -7.50 -2.21
CA SER A 179 22.70 -8.26 -3.31
C SER A 179 21.67 -8.60 -4.37
N PHE A 180 22.11 -8.79 -5.60
CA PHE A 180 21.24 -9.18 -6.72
C PHE A 180 20.47 -10.49 -6.42
N SER A 181 21.14 -11.49 -5.84
CA SER A 181 20.52 -12.77 -5.47
C SER A 181 19.40 -12.59 -4.45
N TRP A 182 19.60 -11.73 -3.43
CA TRP A 182 18.56 -11.39 -2.47
C TRP A 182 17.37 -10.69 -3.15
N ALA A 183 17.64 -9.72 -4.02
CA ALA A 183 16.61 -9.00 -4.74
C ALA A 183 15.78 -9.95 -5.63
N PHE A 184 16.43 -10.90 -6.30
CA PHE A 184 15.76 -11.90 -7.14
C PHE A 184 14.83 -12.81 -6.33
N ILE A 185 15.33 -13.41 -5.23
CA ILE A 185 14.51 -14.26 -4.35
C ILE A 185 13.34 -13.48 -3.75
N SER A 186 13.60 -12.25 -3.29
CA SER A 186 12.57 -11.38 -2.72
C SER A 186 11.50 -11.02 -3.75
N SER A 187 11.88 -10.84 -5.03
CA SER A 187 10.93 -10.57 -6.12
C SER A 187 10.02 -11.76 -6.38
N ILE A 188 10.56 -12.98 -6.40
CA ILE A 188 9.74 -14.21 -6.55
C ILE A 188 8.73 -14.32 -5.39
N LYS A 189 9.17 -14.07 -4.16
CA LYS A 189 8.27 -14.06 -2.99
C LYS A 189 7.17 -12.99 -3.14
N SER A 190 7.52 -11.81 -3.65
CA SER A 190 6.54 -10.73 -3.88
C SER A 190 5.51 -11.12 -4.95
N ILE A 191 5.94 -11.74 -6.06
CA ILE A 191 5.06 -12.27 -7.11
C ILE A 191 4.07 -13.27 -6.50
N TYR A 192 4.57 -14.24 -5.71
CA TYR A 192 3.73 -15.23 -5.05
C TYR A 192 2.67 -14.57 -4.14
N LEU A 193 3.07 -13.60 -3.31
CA LEU A 193 2.15 -12.88 -2.42
C LEU A 193 1.09 -12.07 -3.19
N ILE A 194 1.46 -11.46 -4.32
CA ILE A 194 0.53 -10.74 -5.20
C ILE A 194 -0.48 -11.73 -5.80
N MET A 195 -0.02 -12.87 -6.31
CA MET A 195 -0.88 -13.90 -6.88
C MET A 195 -1.84 -14.48 -5.83
N GLU A 196 -1.34 -14.84 -4.66
CA GLU A 196 -2.15 -15.34 -3.55
C GLU A 196 -3.21 -14.33 -3.11
N GLY A 197 -2.83 -13.07 -2.94
CA GLY A 197 -3.75 -11.98 -2.60
C GLY A 197 -4.80 -11.74 -3.67
N SER A 198 -4.42 -11.81 -4.95
CA SER A 198 -5.34 -11.64 -6.08
C SER A 198 -6.37 -12.76 -6.17
N VAL A 199 -5.95 -14.02 -5.98
CA VAL A 199 -6.86 -15.17 -5.95
C VAL A 199 -7.83 -15.09 -4.77
N LYS A 200 -7.33 -14.75 -3.57
CA LYS A 200 -8.18 -14.54 -2.39
C LYS A 200 -9.17 -13.40 -2.61
N GLY A 201 -8.70 -12.27 -3.14
CA GLY A 201 -9.56 -11.13 -3.46
C GLY A 201 -10.68 -11.51 -4.44
N LEU A 202 -10.34 -12.20 -5.54
CA LEU A 202 -11.32 -12.65 -6.52
C LEU A 202 -12.34 -13.62 -5.90
N TYR A 203 -11.88 -14.57 -5.08
CA TYR A 203 -12.75 -15.47 -4.34
C TYR A 203 -13.76 -14.69 -3.48
N HIS A 204 -13.31 -13.73 -2.70
CA HIS A 204 -14.17 -12.95 -1.81
C HIS A 204 -15.16 -12.03 -2.57
N ILE A 205 -14.77 -11.54 -3.75
CA ILE A 205 -15.68 -10.78 -4.63
C ILE A 205 -16.77 -11.70 -5.19
N LEU A 206 -16.42 -12.89 -5.65
CA LEU A 206 -17.38 -13.86 -6.21
C LEU A 206 -18.40 -14.35 -5.18
N PHE A 207 -17.99 -14.49 -3.92
CA PHE A 207 -18.88 -14.88 -2.83
C PHE A 207 -19.57 -13.71 -2.12
N GLY A 208 -19.41 -12.47 -2.63
CA GLY A 208 -20.09 -11.27 -2.11
C GLY A 208 -19.56 -10.75 -0.77
N ASN A 209 -18.40 -11.22 -0.31
CA ASN A 209 -17.78 -10.75 0.93
C ASN A 209 -17.11 -9.38 0.77
N ILE A 210 -16.76 -9.02 -0.46
CA ILE A 210 -16.16 -7.74 -0.86
C ILE A 210 -17.01 -7.14 -1.98
N SER A 211 -17.15 -5.82 -1.98
CA SER A 211 -17.84 -5.10 -3.05
C SER A 211 -17.16 -5.31 -4.40
N SER A 212 -17.97 -5.50 -5.47
CA SER A 212 -17.48 -5.53 -6.85
C SER A 212 -16.80 -4.22 -7.28
N CYS A 213 -17.04 -3.11 -6.56
CA CYS A 213 -16.35 -1.83 -6.77
C CYS A 213 -14.82 -1.91 -6.56
N ASN A 214 -14.34 -2.98 -5.93
CA ASN A 214 -12.89 -3.23 -5.83
C ASN A 214 -12.28 -3.77 -7.14
N LEU A 215 -13.09 -4.10 -8.16
CA LEU A 215 -12.60 -4.44 -9.49
C LEU A 215 -12.34 -3.16 -10.28
N SER A 216 -11.07 -2.87 -10.51
CA SER A 216 -10.66 -1.72 -11.32
C SER A 216 -10.79 -2.03 -12.81
N GLY A 217 -11.45 -1.15 -13.53
CA GLY A 217 -11.52 -1.22 -14.98
C GLY A 217 -10.39 -0.44 -15.68
N PRO A 218 -10.41 -0.36 -17.00
CA PRO A 218 -9.36 0.29 -17.80
C PRO A 218 -9.12 1.75 -17.45
N ILE A 219 -10.18 2.50 -17.13
CA ILE A 219 -10.09 3.92 -16.77
C ILE A 219 -9.36 4.07 -15.44
N SER A 220 -9.75 3.29 -14.44
CA SER A 220 -9.10 3.28 -13.12
C SER A 220 -7.63 2.89 -13.17
N ILE A 221 -7.27 1.94 -14.05
CA ILE A 221 -5.87 1.54 -14.25
C ILE A 221 -5.08 2.72 -14.86
N ALA A 222 -5.64 3.44 -15.83
CA ALA A 222 -5.01 4.60 -16.45
C ALA A 222 -4.82 5.74 -15.44
N GLU A 223 -5.83 6.07 -14.64
CA GLU A 223 -5.76 7.08 -13.59
C GLU A 223 -4.72 6.71 -12.52
N THR A 224 -4.75 5.46 -12.05
CA THR A 224 -3.78 4.95 -11.08
C THR A 224 -2.35 5.04 -11.63
N SER A 225 -2.14 4.72 -12.91
CA SER A 225 -0.84 4.88 -13.58
C SER A 225 -0.34 6.32 -13.50
N GLY A 226 -1.19 7.30 -13.86
CA GLY A 226 -0.87 8.72 -13.76
C GLY A 226 -0.53 9.18 -12.35
N GLN A 227 -1.26 8.69 -11.35
CA GLN A 227 -1.01 8.99 -9.94
C GLN A 227 0.31 8.38 -9.45
N MET A 228 0.65 7.15 -9.88
CA MET A 228 1.93 6.51 -9.53
C MET A 228 3.13 7.26 -10.12
N VAL A 229 3.00 7.82 -11.31
CA VAL A 229 4.04 8.69 -11.91
C VAL A 229 4.27 9.93 -11.02
N LYS A 230 3.20 10.59 -10.57
CA LYS A 230 3.29 11.76 -9.67
C LYS A 230 3.94 11.43 -8.32
N GLN A 231 3.76 10.20 -7.81
CA GLN A 231 4.38 9.74 -6.57
C GLN A 231 5.86 9.37 -6.71
N GLY A 232 6.38 9.33 -7.94
CA GLY A 232 7.78 9.10 -8.27
C GLY A 232 8.02 7.83 -9.07
N SER A 233 9.18 7.76 -9.72
CA SER A 233 9.55 6.68 -10.64
C SER A 233 9.49 5.27 -10.00
N LEU A 234 9.91 5.15 -8.74
CA LEU A 234 9.89 3.86 -8.04
C LEU A 234 8.46 3.33 -7.85
N SER A 235 7.51 4.20 -7.49
CA SER A 235 6.09 3.84 -7.36
C SER A 235 5.50 3.42 -8.70
N PHE A 236 5.88 4.08 -9.77
CA PHE A 236 5.45 3.75 -11.12
C PHE A 236 5.98 2.37 -11.57
N PHE A 237 7.28 2.10 -11.40
CA PHE A 237 7.86 0.78 -11.73
C PHE A 237 7.24 -0.35 -10.89
N TRP A 238 6.98 -0.09 -9.62
CA TRP A 238 6.27 -1.04 -8.77
C TRP A 238 4.86 -1.34 -9.30
N PHE A 239 4.11 -0.30 -9.69
CA PHE A 239 2.78 -0.46 -10.29
C PHE A 239 2.83 -1.31 -11.57
N ILE A 240 3.79 -1.06 -12.47
CA ILE A 240 3.98 -1.87 -13.69
C ILE A 240 4.27 -3.34 -13.32
N ALA A 241 5.10 -3.60 -12.32
CA ALA A 241 5.41 -4.96 -11.88
C ALA A 241 4.18 -5.68 -11.34
N VAL A 242 3.35 -5.02 -10.53
CA VAL A 242 2.08 -5.56 -10.01
C VAL A 242 1.11 -5.85 -11.17
N LEU A 243 0.93 -4.90 -12.08
CA LEU A 243 0.04 -5.04 -13.24
C LEU A 243 0.49 -6.20 -14.15
N SER A 244 1.79 -6.30 -14.44
CA SER A 244 2.35 -7.40 -15.23
C SER A 244 2.13 -8.75 -14.56
N THR A 245 2.30 -8.83 -13.25
CA THR A 245 2.04 -10.05 -12.48
C THR A 245 0.56 -10.44 -12.54
N ALA A 246 -0.35 -9.47 -12.40
CA ALA A 246 -1.79 -9.70 -12.48
C ALA A 246 -2.22 -10.19 -13.88
N ILE A 247 -1.71 -9.56 -14.96
CA ILE A 247 -1.98 -9.98 -16.34
C ILE A 247 -1.43 -11.39 -16.58
N GLY A 248 -0.21 -11.67 -16.16
CA GLY A 248 0.39 -13.00 -16.28
C GLY A 248 -0.41 -14.07 -15.54
N MET A 249 -0.90 -13.75 -14.33
CA MET A 249 -1.75 -14.65 -13.55
C MET A 249 -3.07 -14.94 -14.27
N ILE A 250 -3.76 -13.92 -14.79
CA ILE A 250 -5.03 -14.10 -15.51
C ILE A 250 -4.80 -14.97 -16.75
N ASN A 251 -3.69 -14.79 -17.46
CA ASN A 251 -3.36 -15.59 -18.64
C ASN A 251 -3.10 -17.08 -18.31
N LEU A 252 -2.75 -17.41 -17.07
CA LEU A 252 -2.62 -18.82 -16.63
C LEU A 252 -3.95 -19.49 -16.28
N PHE A 253 -5.05 -18.73 -16.14
CA PHE A 253 -6.36 -19.33 -15.90
C PHE A 253 -6.82 -20.17 -17.10
N PRO A 254 -7.56 -21.29 -16.86
CA PRO A 254 -8.05 -22.17 -17.91
C PRO A 254 -9.25 -21.57 -18.66
N ILE A 255 -9.10 -20.33 -19.12
CA ILE A 255 -10.08 -19.64 -19.96
C ILE A 255 -9.65 -19.81 -21.42
N PRO A 256 -10.51 -20.40 -22.28
CA PRO A 256 -10.11 -20.89 -23.61
C PRO A 256 -9.44 -19.86 -24.53
N VAL A 257 -9.72 -18.58 -24.35
CA VAL A 257 -9.15 -17.47 -25.16
C VAL A 257 -7.77 -17.04 -24.65
N LEU A 258 -7.40 -17.42 -23.41
CA LEU A 258 -6.13 -17.10 -22.79
C LEU A 258 -5.12 -18.24 -22.95
N ASP A 259 -3.84 -17.96 -22.71
CA ASP A 259 -2.77 -18.95 -22.86
C ASP A 259 -3.00 -20.21 -22.01
N GLY A 260 -3.54 -20.06 -20.79
CA GLY A 260 -3.90 -21.19 -19.91
C GLY A 260 -4.97 -22.10 -20.49
N GLY A 261 -5.90 -21.57 -21.28
CA GLY A 261 -6.88 -22.36 -22.01
C GLY A 261 -6.24 -23.17 -23.15
N HIS A 262 -5.33 -22.57 -23.89
CA HIS A 262 -4.55 -23.29 -24.91
C HIS A 262 -3.68 -24.39 -24.26
N LEU A 263 -3.01 -24.07 -23.16
CA LEU A 263 -2.23 -25.05 -22.40
C LEU A 263 -3.11 -26.24 -21.93
N MET A 264 -4.32 -25.97 -21.49
CA MET A 264 -5.29 -27.03 -21.12
C MET A 264 -5.59 -27.93 -22.31
N PHE A 265 -5.87 -27.41 -23.51
CA PHE A 265 -6.12 -28.21 -24.71
C PHE A 265 -4.91 -29.03 -25.13
N PHE A 266 -3.70 -28.45 -25.11
CA PHE A 266 -2.45 -29.19 -25.40
C PHE A 266 -2.17 -30.27 -24.36
N THR A 267 -2.46 -30.01 -23.09
CA THR A 267 -2.31 -31.02 -22.03
C THR A 267 -3.27 -32.19 -22.23
N LEU A 268 -4.54 -31.92 -22.60
CA LEU A 268 -5.51 -32.94 -22.94
C LEU A 268 -5.06 -33.76 -24.15
N GLU A 269 -4.55 -33.11 -25.20
CA GLU A 269 -4.01 -33.81 -26.38
C GLU A 269 -2.84 -34.72 -26.00
N ALA A 270 -1.91 -34.24 -25.16
CA ALA A 270 -0.76 -35.00 -24.70
C ALA A 270 -1.16 -36.26 -23.89
N ILE A 271 -2.19 -36.14 -23.03
CA ILE A 271 -2.66 -37.27 -22.20
C ILE A 271 -3.49 -38.25 -23.01
N THR A 272 -4.38 -37.77 -23.91
CA THR A 272 -5.32 -38.64 -24.65
C THR A 272 -4.75 -39.16 -25.97
N GLY A 273 -3.63 -38.57 -26.45
CA GLY A 273 -3.03 -38.87 -27.76
C GLY A 273 -3.93 -38.47 -28.95
N LYS A 274 -5.03 -37.74 -28.73
CA LYS A 274 -5.97 -37.32 -29.76
C LYS A 274 -6.19 -35.81 -29.71
N LYS A 275 -6.22 -35.18 -30.88
CA LYS A 275 -6.58 -33.77 -30.99
C LYS A 275 -8.04 -33.55 -30.59
N PRO A 276 -8.33 -32.51 -29.78
CA PRO A 276 -9.68 -32.11 -29.46
C PRO A 276 -10.49 -31.82 -30.74
N ASN A 277 -11.80 -32.09 -30.72
CA ASN A 277 -12.66 -31.77 -31.85
C ASN A 277 -12.66 -30.26 -32.10
N PRO A 278 -12.35 -29.79 -33.35
CA PRO A 278 -12.29 -28.36 -33.67
C PRO A 278 -13.59 -27.60 -33.32
N ASN A 279 -14.76 -28.23 -33.48
CA ASN A 279 -16.03 -27.57 -33.16
C ASN A 279 -16.15 -27.30 -31.65
N ILE A 280 -15.68 -28.23 -30.82
CA ILE A 280 -15.67 -28.08 -29.36
C ILE A 280 -14.71 -26.92 -28.99
N VAL A 281 -13.51 -26.95 -29.52
CA VAL A 281 -12.51 -25.87 -29.25
C VAL A 281 -13.07 -24.51 -29.66
N ASN A 282 -13.65 -24.38 -30.86
CA ASN A 282 -14.23 -23.12 -31.31
C ASN A 282 -15.40 -22.65 -30.42
N THR A 283 -16.26 -23.56 -29.96
CA THR A 283 -17.34 -23.21 -29.05
C THR A 283 -16.81 -22.67 -27.72
N PHE A 284 -15.82 -23.36 -27.14
CA PHE A 284 -15.18 -22.89 -25.90
C PHE A 284 -14.45 -21.55 -26.08
N MET A 285 -13.76 -21.36 -27.21
CA MET A 285 -13.12 -20.07 -27.56
C MET A 285 -14.16 -18.95 -27.65
N THR A 286 -15.28 -19.19 -28.33
CA THR A 286 -16.35 -18.19 -28.45
C THR A 286 -16.96 -17.85 -27.07
N LEU A 287 -17.23 -18.84 -26.23
CA LEU A 287 -17.75 -18.62 -24.89
C LEU A 287 -16.74 -17.85 -24.01
N GLY A 288 -15.45 -18.22 -24.08
CA GLY A 288 -14.38 -17.51 -23.38
C GLY A 288 -14.26 -16.05 -23.81
N PHE A 289 -14.37 -15.79 -25.13
CA PHE A 289 -14.36 -14.44 -25.67
C PHE A 289 -15.53 -13.59 -25.16
N ILE A 290 -16.75 -14.15 -25.19
CA ILE A 290 -17.96 -13.49 -24.66
C ILE A 290 -17.79 -13.17 -23.17
N LEU A 291 -17.25 -14.12 -22.40
CA LEU A 291 -16.97 -13.92 -20.97
C LEU A 291 -15.99 -12.77 -20.74
N LEU A 292 -14.89 -12.73 -21.49
CA LEU A 292 -13.89 -11.64 -21.36
C LEU A 292 -14.46 -10.28 -21.72
N ILE A 293 -15.21 -10.17 -22.82
CA ILE A 293 -15.89 -8.93 -23.19
C ILE A 293 -16.90 -8.52 -22.11
N GLY A 294 -17.66 -9.49 -21.58
CA GLY A 294 -18.60 -9.23 -20.48
C GLY A 294 -17.91 -8.69 -19.24
N LEU A 295 -16.78 -9.30 -18.82
CA LEU A 295 -15.99 -8.82 -17.69
C LEU A 295 -15.39 -7.44 -17.96
N MET A 296 -14.91 -7.19 -19.18
CA MET A 296 -14.36 -5.87 -19.55
C MET A 296 -15.43 -4.79 -19.47
N LEU A 297 -16.63 -5.06 -20.03
CA LEU A 297 -17.75 -4.12 -19.94
C LEU A 297 -18.21 -3.93 -18.49
N PHE A 298 -18.31 -5.00 -17.72
CA PHE A 298 -18.65 -4.92 -16.30
C PHE A 298 -17.66 -4.07 -15.51
N SER A 299 -16.34 -4.26 -15.70
CA SER A 299 -15.33 -3.45 -15.03
C SER A 299 -15.34 -1.98 -15.49
N LEU A 300 -15.66 -1.75 -16.77
CA LEU A 300 -15.83 -0.39 -17.29
C LEU A 300 -17.05 0.30 -16.66
N PHE A 301 -18.18 -0.39 -16.51
CA PHE A 301 -19.33 0.14 -15.76
C PHE A 301 -18.99 0.43 -14.31
N ASN A 302 -18.23 -0.44 -13.65
CA ASN A 302 -17.76 -0.18 -12.28
C ASN A 302 -16.92 1.09 -12.18
N ASP A 303 -16.09 1.40 -13.18
CA ASP A 303 -15.29 2.64 -13.18
C ASP A 303 -16.15 3.91 -13.16
N PHE A 304 -17.39 3.85 -13.70
CA PHE A 304 -18.31 4.99 -13.69
C PHE A 304 -19.26 5.01 -12.49
N LEU A 305 -19.64 3.84 -11.97
CA LEU A 305 -20.63 3.72 -10.90
C LEU A 305 -19.98 3.70 -9.50
N CYS A 306 -18.75 3.27 -9.41
CA CYS A 306 -18.01 3.16 -8.17
C CYS A 306 -16.97 4.30 -8.07
N PRO A 307 -17.16 5.24 -7.13
CA PRO A 307 -16.24 6.37 -6.93
C PRO A 307 -14.87 5.96 -6.41
#